data_72b4987aa35f592825d1c7399b862269
#
_entry.id   72b4987aa35f592825d1c7399b862269
#
_cell.length_a   1.000
_cell.length_b   1.000
_cell.length_c   1.000
_cell.angle_alpha   90.00
_cell.angle_beta   90.00
_cell.angle_gamma   90.00
#
_symmetry.space_group_name_H-M   'P 1'
#
loop_
_entity.id
_entity.type
_entity.pdbx_description
1 polymer ?
#
loop_
_entity_poly.entity_id
_entity_poly.type
_entity_poly.pdbx_seq_one_letter_code
_entity_poly.pdbx_strand_id
1 'polypeptide(L)'
;AGAVGNSLVERALAGSHNVVMIEPDAEAAEQCARQFDVRVLTMHVGDERFAEESRLDHTEALIATTADDSTNIMAMLLGQEAGVATLTSTVNQHSHIDLFRRLGVRVLADPERLVAQHLLDITLIPEASDVTTLRGGQQIVELKLNGDSPLVGLTPANIRSQGLLDESLSMVARVRGDSTH
;
A
#
# COMPACT_ATOMS: atom_id res chain seq x y z
N ALA A 1 15.14 5.44 4.71
CA ALA A 1 13.68 5.29 4.64
C ALA A 1 13.25 3.97 5.28
N GLY A 2 12.06 3.95 5.84
CA GLY A 2 11.48 2.72 6.39
C GLY A 2 11.06 1.74 5.29
N ALA A 3 10.71 0.50 5.67
CA ALA A 3 10.34 -0.56 4.74
C ALA A 3 9.19 -0.16 3.80
N VAL A 4 8.18 0.54 4.32
CA VAL A 4 7.05 1.02 3.51
C VAL A 4 7.49 2.03 2.46
N GLY A 5 8.34 3.01 2.84
CA GLY A 5 8.84 4.01 1.91
C GLY A 5 9.65 3.39 0.77
N ASN A 6 10.56 2.47 1.07
CA ASN A 6 11.35 1.76 0.06
C ASN A 6 10.48 0.96 -0.91
N SER A 7 9.49 0.21 -0.40
CA SER A 7 8.56 -0.54 -1.24
C SER A 7 7.68 0.36 -2.12
N LEU A 8 7.31 1.55 -1.62
CA LEU A 8 6.58 2.54 -2.42
C LEU A 8 7.42 3.08 -3.57
N VAL A 9 8.70 3.41 -3.31
CA VAL A 9 9.63 3.88 -4.35
C VAL A 9 9.78 2.83 -5.44
N GLU A 10 10.05 1.58 -5.07
CA GLU A 10 10.18 0.47 -6.02
C GLU A 10 8.94 0.33 -6.92
N ARG A 11 7.75 0.35 -6.32
CA ARG A 11 6.48 0.26 -7.07
C ARG A 11 6.21 1.47 -7.95
N ALA A 12 6.54 2.67 -7.49
CA ALA A 12 6.37 3.88 -8.26
C ALA A 12 7.30 3.90 -9.49
N LEU A 13 8.56 3.47 -9.31
CA LEU A 13 9.51 3.33 -10.43
C LEU A 13 9.06 2.29 -11.44
N ALA A 14 8.56 1.13 -10.98
CA ALA A 14 7.98 0.11 -11.86
C ALA A 14 6.77 0.63 -12.66
N GLY A 15 6.02 1.59 -12.09
CA GLY A 15 4.95 2.31 -12.76
C GLY A 15 5.41 3.48 -13.63
N SER A 16 6.72 3.68 -13.81
CA SER A 16 7.32 4.80 -14.57
C SER A 16 6.98 6.18 -14.02
N HIS A 17 6.82 6.30 -12.71
CA HIS A 17 6.63 7.58 -12.03
C HIS A 17 7.99 8.22 -11.68
N ASN A 18 8.04 9.54 -11.74
CA ASN A 18 9.17 10.32 -11.23
C ASN A 18 9.03 10.45 -9.70
N VAL A 19 10.05 10.06 -8.97
CA VAL A 19 10.03 10.04 -7.50
C VAL A 19 11.12 10.95 -6.93
N VAL A 20 10.73 11.76 -5.95
CA VAL A 20 11.65 12.44 -5.04
C VAL A 20 11.43 11.84 -3.65
N MET A 21 12.50 11.34 -3.06
CA MET A 21 12.47 10.79 -1.71
C MET A 21 13.07 11.78 -0.72
N ILE A 22 12.44 11.90 0.43
CA ILE A 22 12.91 12.74 1.52
C ILE A 22 13.23 11.86 2.71
N GLU A 23 14.47 11.91 3.17
CA GLU A 23 14.98 11.11 4.26
C GLU A 23 15.95 11.95 5.10
N PRO A 24 15.61 12.27 6.34
CA PRO A 24 16.49 13.11 7.19
C PRO A 24 17.75 12.39 7.66
N ASP A 25 17.74 11.07 7.77
CA ASP A 25 18.93 10.31 8.14
C ASP A 25 19.87 10.16 6.94
N ALA A 26 21.08 10.69 7.08
CA ALA A 26 22.05 10.74 5.97
C ALA A 26 22.51 9.35 5.50
N GLU A 27 22.66 8.39 6.41
CA GLU A 27 23.07 7.05 6.05
C GLU A 27 21.95 6.30 5.30
N ALA A 28 20.71 6.42 5.78
CA ALA A 28 19.53 5.88 5.11
C ALA A 28 19.29 6.54 3.75
N ALA A 29 19.49 7.86 3.65
CA ALA A 29 19.39 8.58 2.38
C ALA A 29 20.42 8.09 1.35
N GLU A 30 21.66 7.89 1.78
CA GLU A 30 22.71 7.36 0.90
C GLU A 30 22.44 5.91 0.47
N GLN A 31 21.90 5.07 1.35
CA GLN A 31 21.48 3.71 1.01
C GLN A 31 20.37 3.72 -0.05
N CYS A 32 19.36 4.58 0.11
CA CYS A 32 18.28 4.73 -0.86
C CYS A 32 18.80 5.21 -2.22
N ALA A 33 19.70 6.21 -2.24
CA ALA A 33 20.29 6.72 -3.47
C ALA A 33 21.15 5.69 -4.22
N ARG A 34 21.73 4.72 -3.50
CA ARG A 34 22.45 3.59 -4.12
C ARG A 34 21.50 2.50 -4.65
N GLN A 35 20.36 2.33 -4.01
CA GLN A 35 19.41 1.26 -4.32
C GLN A 35 18.47 1.64 -5.46
N PHE A 36 18.05 2.91 -5.52
CA PHE A 36 17.03 3.39 -6.43
C PHE A 36 17.57 4.54 -7.31
N ASP A 37 17.18 4.56 -8.56
CA ASP A 37 17.44 5.70 -9.46
C ASP A 37 16.41 6.81 -9.20
N VAL A 38 16.55 7.49 -8.05
CA VAL A 38 15.67 8.57 -7.61
C VAL A 38 16.47 9.71 -7.00
N ARG A 39 15.90 10.90 -7.05
CA ARG A 39 16.44 12.03 -6.29
C ARG A 39 16.11 11.84 -4.81
N VAL A 40 17.15 11.76 -3.97
CA VAL A 40 17.01 11.71 -2.52
C VAL A 40 17.44 13.05 -1.93
N LEU A 41 16.58 13.63 -1.09
CA LEU A 41 16.85 14.85 -0.35
C LEU A 41 17.06 14.50 1.12
N THR A 42 18.27 14.81 1.64
CA THR A 42 18.62 14.62 3.05
C THR A 42 18.19 15.85 3.83
N MET A 43 16.92 15.86 4.27
CA MET A 43 16.35 16.99 4.99
C MET A 43 15.14 16.59 5.85
N HIS A 44 14.79 17.44 6.81
CA HIS A 44 13.58 17.31 7.60
C HIS A 44 12.39 18.03 6.94
N VAL A 45 11.18 17.53 7.16
CA VAL A 45 9.94 18.19 6.70
C VAL A 45 9.80 19.62 7.24
N GLY A 46 10.32 19.89 8.44
CA GLY A 46 10.28 21.21 9.05
C GLY A 46 11.36 22.21 8.58
N ASP A 47 12.22 21.83 7.62
CA ASP A 47 13.25 22.72 7.12
C ASP A 47 12.62 23.83 6.26
N GLU A 48 13.10 25.06 6.41
CA GLU A 48 12.55 26.23 5.70
C GLU A 48 12.51 26.06 4.17
N ARG A 49 13.46 25.32 3.61
CA ARG A 49 13.56 25.08 2.17
C ARG A 49 12.89 23.78 1.71
N PHE A 50 12.17 23.10 2.60
CA PHE A 50 11.54 21.82 2.29
C PHE A 50 10.64 21.89 1.04
N ALA A 51 9.72 22.85 1.00
CA ALA A 51 8.76 22.98 -0.09
C ALA A 51 9.46 23.32 -1.42
N GLU A 52 10.47 24.18 -1.37
CA GLU A 52 11.24 24.59 -2.56
C GLU A 52 12.11 23.46 -3.09
N GLU A 53 12.95 22.85 -2.23
CA GLU A 53 13.88 21.82 -2.67
C GLU A 53 13.18 20.54 -3.11
N SER A 54 12.06 20.18 -2.47
CA SER A 54 11.22 19.04 -2.89
C SER A 54 10.33 19.35 -4.10
N ARG A 55 10.22 20.63 -4.50
CA ARG A 55 9.40 21.11 -5.62
C ARG A 55 7.93 20.70 -5.46
N LEU A 56 7.37 20.95 -4.27
CA LEU A 56 5.98 20.59 -3.98
C LEU A 56 4.98 21.23 -4.96
N ASP A 57 5.27 22.42 -5.46
CA ASP A 57 4.49 23.15 -6.47
C ASP A 57 4.37 22.43 -7.82
N HIS A 58 5.26 21.48 -8.09
CA HIS A 58 5.27 20.64 -9.29
C HIS A 58 4.96 19.15 -8.98
N THR A 59 4.51 18.84 -7.75
CA THR A 59 4.26 17.50 -7.28
C THR A 59 2.78 17.16 -7.42
N GLU A 60 2.46 16.07 -8.12
CA GLU A 60 1.08 15.59 -8.28
C GLU A 60 0.57 14.86 -7.05
N ALA A 61 1.45 14.13 -6.36
CA ALA A 61 1.11 13.34 -5.19
C ALA A 61 2.20 13.39 -4.12
N LEU A 62 1.82 13.61 -2.86
CA LEU A 62 2.69 13.54 -1.71
C LEU A 62 2.25 12.40 -0.80
N ILE A 63 3.21 11.52 -0.45
CA ILE A 63 2.96 10.36 0.41
C ILE A 63 3.89 10.44 1.61
N ALA A 64 3.34 10.45 2.82
CA ALA A 64 4.09 10.40 4.06
C ALA A 64 3.91 9.04 4.76
N THR A 65 5.04 8.42 5.12
CA THR A 65 5.08 7.07 5.70
C THR A 65 6.02 6.95 6.88
N THR A 66 6.24 8.05 7.59
CA THR A 66 7.10 8.01 8.78
C THR A 66 6.36 7.39 9.97
N ALA A 67 7.09 6.96 10.98
CA ALA A 67 6.51 6.46 12.22
C ALA A 67 5.96 7.59 13.13
N ASP A 68 6.26 8.86 12.81
CA ASP A 68 5.79 10.01 13.57
C ASP A 68 4.67 10.76 12.86
N ASP A 69 3.48 10.68 13.44
CA ASP A 69 2.29 11.35 12.88
C ASP A 69 2.41 12.88 12.85
N SER A 70 3.24 13.48 13.73
CA SER A 70 3.48 14.94 13.72
C SER A 70 4.26 15.34 12.47
N THR A 71 5.27 14.58 12.11
CA THR A 71 6.02 14.75 10.84
C THR A 71 5.14 14.54 9.64
N ASN A 72 4.32 13.48 9.68
CA ASN A 72 3.39 13.16 8.59
C ASN A 72 2.38 14.28 8.37
N ILE A 73 1.77 14.82 9.44
CA ILE A 73 0.79 15.89 9.31
C ILE A 73 1.42 17.20 8.82
N MET A 74 2.65 17.51 9.26
CA MET A 74 3.40 18.67 8.77
C MET A 74 3.63 18.57 7.25
N ALA A 75 4.06 17.39 6.77
CA ALA A 75 4.21 17.17 5.33
C ALA A 75 2.90 17.39 4.57
N MET A 76 1.78 16.88 5.10
CA MET A 76 0.46 17.06 4.47
C MET A 76 0.02 18.52 4.43
N LEU A 77 0.27 19.29 5.51
CA LEU A 77 -0.05 20.71 5.54
C LEU A 77 0.75 21.51 4.51
N LEU A 78 2.08 21.25 4.41
CA LEU A 78 2.94 21.88 3.41
C LEU A 78 2.53 21.49 1.97
N GLY A 79 2.18 20.23 1.76
CA GLY A 79 1.65 19.77 0.47
C GLY A 79 0.32 20.44 0.10
N GLN A 80 -0.57 20.62 1.08
CA GLN A 80 -1.85 21.33 0.88
C GLN A 80 -1.61 22.80 0.52
N GLU A 81 -0.71 23.48 1.23
CA GLU A 81 -0.34 24.87 0.97
C GLU A 81 0.28 25.06 -0.42
N ALA A 82 1.10 24.11 -0.86
CA ALA A 82 1.70 24.08 -2.20
C ALA A 82 0.71 23.66 -3.31
N GLY A 83 -0.51 23.24 -2.96
CA GLY A 83 -1.52 22.84 -3.94
C GLY A 83 -1.35 21.43 -4.51
N VAL A 84 -0.65 20.52 -3.80
CA VAL A 84 -0.50 19.12 -4.22
C VAL A 84 -1.86 18.45 -4.31
N ALA A 85 -2.18 17.89 -5.47
CA ALA A 85 -3.52 17.38 -5.76
C ALA A 85 -3.89 16.12 -4.96
N THR A 86 -2.93 15.26 -4.67
CA THR A 86 -3.16 14.01 -3.93
C THR A 86 -2.26 13.94 -2.70
N LEU A 87 -2.89 13.94 -1.53
CA LEU A 87 -2.22 13.80 -0.24
C LEU A 87 -2.57 12.45 0.37
N THR A 88 -1.56 11.64 0.70
CA THR A 88 -1.74 10.31 1.28
C THR A 88 -0.79 10.12 2.45
N SER A 89 -1.24 9.53 3.54
CA SER A 89 -0.39 9.28 4.70
C SER A 89 -0.74 7.99 5.42
N THR A 90 0.29 7.32 5.97
CA THR A 90 0.07 6.41 7.09
C THR A 90 -0.30 7.25 8.33
N VAL A 91 -1.15 6.68 9.18
CA VAL A 91 -1.48 7.24 10.49
C VAL A 91 -1.32 6.14 11.52
N ASN A 92 -0.39 6.33 12.44
CA ASN A 92 0.03 5.31 13.40
C ASN A 92 -0.87 5.32 14.65
N GLN A 93 -1.36 6.50 15.05
CA GLN A 93 -2.26 6.63 16.19
C GLN A 93 -3.71 6.78 15.72
N HIS A 94 -4.58 5.88 16.15
CA HIS A 94 -5.99 5.87 15.76
C HIS A 94 -6.71 7.20 16.04
N SER A 95 -6.35 7.87 17.14
CA SER A 95 -6.90 9.18 17.53
C SER A 95 -6.60 10.30 16.53
N HIS A 96 -5.59 10.15 15.67
CA HIS A 96 -5.19 11.15 14.70
C HIS A 96 -5.90 11.02 13.35
N ILE A 97 -6.57 9.91 13.07
CA ILE A 97 -7.21 9.62 11.78
C ILE A 97 -8.15 10.73 11.34
N ASP A 98 -9.02 11.20 12.24
CA ASP A 98 -10.01 12.22 11.89
C ASP A 98 -9.37 13.59 11.62
N LEU A 99 -8.19 13.85 12.20
CA LEU A 99 -7.44 15.06 11.92
C LEU A 99 -6.92 15.06 10.48
N PHE A 100 -6.27 13.97 10.05
CA PHE A 100 -5.80 13.82 8.67
C PHE A 100 -6.95 13.85 7.66
N ARG A 101 -8.06 13.19 7.95
CA ARG A 101 -9.24 13.21 7.06
C ARG A 101 -9.83 14.60 6.88
N ARG A 102 -9.88 15.42 7.93
CA ARG A 102 -10.36 16.82 7.84
C ARG A 102 -9.47 17.68 6.95
N LEU A 103 -8.19 17.34 6.82
CA LEU A 103 -7.26 17.98 5.89
C LEU A 103 -7.40 17.44 4.45
N GLY A 104 -8.35 16.56 4.16
CA GLY A 104 -8.51 15.97 2.84
C GLY A 104 -7.47 14.87 2.51
N VAL A 105 -6.71 14.42 3.50
CA VAL A 105 -5.66 13.39 3.32
C VAL A 105 -6.29 12.01 3.20
N ARG A 106 -5.83 11.22 2.24
CA ARG A 106 -6.14 9.80 2.14
C ARG A 106 -5.32 9.04 3.18
N VAL A 107 -5.99 8.32 4.06
CA VAL A 107 -5.36 7.72 5.24
C VAL A 107 -5.25 6.21 5.08
N LEU A 108 -4.06 5.68 5.28
CA LEU A 108 -3.82 4.29 5.64
C LEU A 108 -3.65 4.21 7.16
N ALA A 109 -4.72 3.84 7.87
CA ALA A 109 -4.71 3.73 9.32
C ALA A 109 -4.13 2.39 9.79
N ASP A 110 -3.39 2.43 10.91
CA ASP A 110 -2.91 1.26 11.63
C ASP A 110 -2.18 0.24 10.70
N PRO A 111 -1.09 0.63 9.99
CA PRO A 111 -0.45 -0.24 9.01
C PRO A 111 0.05 -1.57 9.61
N GLU A 112 0.52 -1.56 10.87
CA GLU A 112 0.93 -2.78 11.55
C GLU A 112 -0.25 -3.74 11.78
N ARG A 113 -1.44 -3.21 12.05
CA ARG A 113 -2.64 -4.02 12.20
C ARG A 113 -3.03 -4.71 10.88
N LEU A 114 -2.86 -4.02 9.75
CA LEU A 114 -3.13 -4.63 8.44
C LEU A 114 -2.17 -5.79 8.16
N VAL A 115 -0.88 -5.59 8.47
CA VAL A 115 0.13 -6.66 8.34
C VAL A 115 -0.20 -7.83 9.27
N ALA A 116 -0.51 -7.56 10.55
CA ALA A 116 -0.85 -8.59 11.51
C ALA A 116 -2.12 -9.37 11.11
N GLN A 117 -3.14 -8.68 10.60
CA GLN A 117 -4.35 -9.30 10.10
C GLN A 117 -4.04 -10.21 8.91
N HIS A 118 -3.28 -9.73 7.94
CA HIS A 118 -2.89 -10.53 6.77
C HIS A 118 -2.11 -11.78 7.15
N LEU A 119 -1.14 -11.67 8.07
CA LEU A 119 -0.39 -12.82 8.59
C LEU A 119 -1.30 -13.85 9.27
N LEU A 120 -2.29 -13.39 10.05
CA LEU A 120 -3.26 -14.26 10.69
C LEU A 120 -4.14 -14.95 9.64
N ASP A 121 -4.64 -14.21 8.65
CA ASP A 121 -5.52 -14.73 7.60
C ASP A 121 -4.84 -15.85 6.80
N ILE A 122 -3.60 -15.67 6.35
CA ILE A 122 -2.84 -16.71 5.65
C ILE A 122 -2.46 -17.91 6.55
N THR A 123 -2.35 -17.68 7.86
CA THR A 123 -2.07 -18.76 8.81
C THR A 123 -3.32 -19.63 9.04
N LEU A 124 -4.50 -19.02 9.05
CA LEU A 124 -5.76 -19.73 9.31
C LEU A 124 -6.30 -20.46 8.08
N ILE A 125 -5.83 -20.12 6.87
CA ILE A 125 -6.22 -20.75 5.60
C ILE A 125 -4.96 -21.28 4.91
N PRO A 126 -4.42 -22.44 5.34
CA PRO A 126 -3.13 -22.94 4.83
C PRO A 126 -3.10 -23.24 3.33
N GLU A 127 -4.29 -23.47 2.73
CA GLU A 127 -4.45 -23.74 1.29
C GLU A 127 -4.46 -22.47 0.46
N ALA A 128 -4.61 -21.29 1.10
CA ALA A 128 -4.58 -20.03 0.40
C ALA A 128 -3.16 -19.63 0.02
N SER A 129 -2.97 -19.18 -1.22
CA SER A 129 -1.74 -18.49 -1.65
C SER A 129 -1.78 -17.02 -1.27
N ASP A 130 -2.96 -16.44 -1.19
CA ASP A 130 -3.19 -15.08 -0.69
C ASP A 130 -4.60 -14.91 -0.13
N VAL A 131 -4.77 -13.99 0.85
CA VAL A 131 -6.05 -13.64 1.45
C VAL A 131 -6.15 -12.13 1.58
N THR A 132 -7.16 -11.54 0.97
CA THR A 132 -7.45 -10.11 1.11
C THR A 132 -8.77 -9.92 1.83
N THR A 133 -8.73 -9.34 3.02
CA THR A 133 -9.94 -8.99 3.79
C THR A 133 -10.45 -7.60 3.38
N LEU A 134 -11.70 -7.55 2.92
CA LEU A 134 -12.40 -6.35 2.53
C LEU A 134 -13.07 -5.66 3.72
N ARG A 135 -13.46 -4.38 3.52
CA ARG A 135 -14.30 -3.68 4.51
C ARG A 135 -15.64 -4.41 4.64
N GLY A 136 -16.01 -4.74 5.88
CA GLY A 136 -17.23 -5.53 6.16
C GLY A 136 -16.99 -7.01 6.41
N GLY A 137 -15.71 -7.45 6.41
CA GLY A 137 -15.34 -8.80 6.81
C GLY A 137 -15.42 -9.86 5.71
N GLN A 138 -15.80 -9.48 4.48
CA GLN A 138 -15.69 -10.38 3.34
C GLN A 138 -14.22 -10.61 2.99
N GLN A 139 -13.91 -11.80 2.49
CA GLN A 139 -12.55 -12.15 2.09
C GLN A 139 -12.50 -12.55 0.62
N ILE A 140 -11.45 -12.12 -0.06
CA ILE A 140 -11.02 -12.67 -1.34
C ILE A 140 -9.87 -13.61 -1.03
N VAL A 141 -10.05 -14.89 -1.35
CA VAL A 141 -9.05 -15.93 -1.09
C VAL A 141 -8.54 -16.45 -2.42
N GLU A 142 -7.23 -16.37 -2.61
CA GLU A 142 -6.58 -16.99 -3.75
C GLU A 142 -6.14 -18.41 -3.38
N LEU A 143 -6.63 -19.39 -4.12
CA LEU A 143 -6.29 -20.80 -3.94
C LEU A 143 -5.51 -21.33 -5.13
N LYS A 144 -4.38 -21.96 -4.86
CA LYS A 144 -3.65 -22.70 -5.88
C LYS A 144 -4.21 -24.11 -5.99
N LEU A 145 -4.83 -24.42 -7.11
CA LEU A 145 -5.35 -25.77 -7.38
C LEU A 145 -4.20 -26.72 -7.71
N ASN A 146 -4.08 -27.78 -6.93
CA ASN A 146 -3.21 -28.92 -7.25
C ASN A 146 -3.91 -29.83 -8.27
N GLY A 147 -3.12 -30.64 -8.98
CA GLY A 147 -3.65 -31.54 -10.03
C GLY A 147 -4.74 -32.50 -9.57
N ASP A 148 -4.76 -32.84 -8.29
CA ASP A 148 -5.74 -33.74 -7.67
C ASP A 148 -7.00 -33.02 -7.17
N SER A 149 -7.08 -31.70 -7.30
CA SER A 149 -8.25 -30.93 -6.86
C SER A 149 -9.48 -31.31 -7.69
N PRO A 150 -10.65 -31.56 -7.06
CA PRO A 150 -11.89 -31.83 -7.77
C PRO A 150 -12.38 -30.68 -8.65
N LEU A 151 -11.79 -29.50 -8.50
CA LEU A 151 -12.13 -28.32 -9.30
C LEU A 151 -11.37 -28.25 -10.62
N VAL A 152 -10.32 -29.05 -10.79
CA VAL A 152 -9.49 -29.05 -12.01
C VAL A 152 -10.29 -29.50 -13.21
N GLY A 153 -10.25 -28.71 -14.29
CA GLY A 153 -10.97 -28.99 -15.53
C GLY A 153 -12.44 -28.57 -15.55
N LEU A 154 -13.00 -28.15 -14.43
CA LEU A 154 -14.38 -27.71 -14.34
C LEU A 154 -14.54 -26.22 -14.71
N THR A 155 -15.68 -25.88 -15.26
CA THR A 155 -16.12 -24.49 -15.44
C THR A 155 -16.79 -23.98 -14.15
N PRO A 156 -16.86 -22.66 -13.92
CA PRO A 156 -17.58 -22.10 -12.76
C PRO A 156 -19.04 -22.57 -12.65
N ALA A 157 -19.72 -22.76 -13.80
CA ALA A 157 -21.06 -23.26 -13.83
C ALA A 157 -21.15 -24.71 -13.34
N ASN A 158 -20.22 -25.58 -13.78
CA ASN A 158 -20.15 -26.96 -13.35
C ASN A 158 -19.78 -27.11 -11.87
N ILE A 159 -18.88 -26.27 -11.36
CA ILE A 159 -18.51 -26.25 -9.94
C ILE A 159 -19.75 -25.95 -9.08
N ARG A 160 -20.55 -24.95 -9.45
CA ARG A 160 -21.80 -24.62 -8.76
C ARG A 160 -22.85 -25.72 -8.87
N SER A 161 -23.10 -26.24 -10.09
CA SER A 161 -24.13 -27.27 -10.30
C SER A 161 -23.82 -28.58 -9.57
N GLN A 162 -22.58 -28.89 -9.32
CA GLN A 162 -22.11 -30.03 -8.55
C GLN A 162 -22.03 -29.79 -7.04
N GLY A 163 -22.38 -28.59 -6.55
CA GLY A 163 -22.33 -28.24 -5.14
C GLY A 163 -20.92 -28.25 -4.54
N LEU A 164 -19.87 -28.07 -5.38
CA LEU A 164 -18.48 -28.06 -4.92
C LEU A 164 -18.06 -26.72 -4.33
N LEU A 165 -18.92 -25.71 -4.39
CA LEU A 165 -18.75 -24.41 -3.76
C LEU A 165 -19.99 -24.13 -2.89
N ASP A 166 -19.75 -23.70 -1.66
CA ASP A 166 -20.82 -23.25 -0.77
C ASP A 166 -21.56 -22.03 -1.37
N GLU A 167 -22.85 -21.88 -1.07
CA GLU A 167 -23.68 -20.79 -1.60
C GLU A 167 -23.18 -19.40 -1.16
N SER A 168 -22.49 -19.32 -0.03
CA SER A 168 -21.85 -18.09 0.47
C SER A 168 -20.60 -17.68 -0.29
N LEU A 169 -20.06 -18.58 -1.13
CA LEU A 169 -18.83 -18.37 -1.90
C LEU A 169 -19.12 -18.04 -3.37
N SER A 170 -18.30 -17.16 -3.93
CA SER A 170 -18.38 -16.83 -5.35
C SER A 170 -16.98 -16.84 -5.95
N MET A 171 -16.86 -17.49 -7.10
CA MET A 171 -15.63 -17.39 -7.90
C MET A 171 -15.59 -16.04 -8.59
N VAL A 172 -14.56 -15.26 -8.32
CA VAL A 172 -14.37 -13.89 -8.86
C VAL A 172 -13.49 -13.92 -10.10
N ALA A 173 -12.41 -14.70 -10.08
CA ALA A 173 -11.47 -14.79 -11.18
C ALA A 173 -10.77 -16.15 -11.22
N ARG A 174 -10.20 -16.46 -12.38
CA ARG A 174 -9.29 -17.60 -12.56
C ARG A 174 -8.01 -17.12 -13.20
N VAL A 175 -6.89 -17.40 -12.58
CA VAL A 175 -5.54 -17.09 -13.08
C VAL A 175 -4.92 -18.38 -13.65
N ARG A 176 -4.33 -18.30 -14.84
CA ARG A 176 -3.54 -19.39 -15.42
C ARG A 176 -2.25 -18.81 -15.99
N GLY A 177 -1.12 -19.11 -15.34
CA GLY A 177 0.14 -18.41 -15.60
C GLY A 177 -0.01 -16.93 -15.27
N ASP A 178 0.47 -16.04 -16.13
CA ASP A 178 0.36 -14.58 -15.94
C ASP A 178 -0.96 -13.98 -16.49
N SER A 179 -1.90 -14.83 -16.92
CA SER A 179 -3.17 -14.39 -17.53
C SER A 179 -4.34 -14.56 -16.57
N THR A 180 -5.05 -13.48 -16.29
CA THR A 180 -6.32 -13.47 -15.53
C THR A 180 -7.50 -13.57 -16.48
N HIS A 181 -8.47 -14.43 -16.19
CA HIS A 181 -9.71 -14.65 -16.97
C HIS A 181 -10.94 -14.53 -16.11
#